data_bb20277bb9a2cba10fd311ad21f87205
#
_entry.id   bb20277bb9a2cba10fd311ad21f87205
#
_cell.length_a   1.000
_cell.length_b   1.000
_cell.length_c   1.000
_cell.angle_alpha   90.00
_cell.angle_beta   90.00
_cell.angle_gamma   90.00
#
_symmetry.space_group_name_H-M   'P 1'
#
loop_
_entity.id
_entity.type
_entity.pdbx_description
1 polymer ?
#
loop_
_entity_poly.entity_id
_entity_poly.type
_entity_poly.pdbx_seq_one_letter_code
_entity_poly.pdbx_strand_id
1 'polypeptide(L)'
;MVKSEIVKELKKIHPNLKISQIESIVDIIFDSISDNLVSVKSTEIRKWGRFSIKTIKEKKSARNPKSGEIIYVPKKKKISFKASKHLKEEINK
;
A
#
# COMPACT_ATOMS: atom_id res chain seq x y z
N MET A 1 -9.25 6.79 -7.89
CA MET A 1 -8.78 8.09 -7.38
C MET A 1 -7.28 8.22 -7.66
N VAL A 2 -6.87 9.33 -8.19
CA VAL A 2 -5.45 9.61 -8.45
C VAL A 2 -4.96 10.73 -7.54
N LYS A 3 -3.63 10.89 -7.45
CA LYS A 3 -2.98 11.88 -6.58
C LYS A 3 -3.52 13.30 -6.80
N SER A 4 -3.74 13.71 -8.05
CA SER A 4 -4.24 15.04 -8.36
C SER A 4 -5.63 15.31 -7.77
N GLU A 5 -6.47 14.30 -7.69
CA GLU A 5 -7.80 14.41 -7.06
C GLU A 5 -7.68 14.59 -5.55
N ILE A 6 -6.73 13.90 -4.91
CA ILE A 6 -6.46 14.07 -3.48
C ILE A 6 -6.02 15.50 -3.20
N VAL A 7 -5.12 16.03 -4.02
CA VAL A 7 -4.63 17.41 -3.89
C VAL A 7 -5.77 18.42 -4.03
N LYS A 8 -6.65 18.22 -5.01
CA LYS A 8 -7.82 19.08 -5.20
C LYS A 8 -8.76 19.08 -4.00
N GLU A 9 -9.05 17.90 -3.44
CA GLU A 9 -9.90 17.78 -2.26
C GLU A 9 -9.28 18.48 -1.06
N LEU A 10 -7.98 18.30 -0.84
CA LEU A 10 -7.27 18.98 0.26
C LEU A 10 -7.25 20.49 0.06
N LYS A 11 -7.15 20.98 -1.18
CA LYS A 11 -7.20 22.42 -1.48
C LYS A 11 -8.55 23.02 -1.12
N LYS A 12 -9.65 22.30 -1.35
CA LYS A 12 -10.99 22.75 -0.96
C LYS A 12 -11.12 22.90 0.56
N ILE A 13 -10.55 21.97 1.33
CA ILE A 13 -10.61 21.97 2.80
C ILE A 13 -9.64 23.02 3.38
N HIS A 14 -8.50 23.21 2.74
CA HIS A 14 -7.44 24.12 3.19
C HIS A 14 -7.10 25.15 2.13
N PRO A 15 -8.01 26.10 1.86
CA PRO A 15 -7.82 27.06 0.76
C PRO A 15 -6.65 28.02 0.95
N ASN A 16 -6.15 28.17 2.20
CA ASN A 16 -5.02 29.04 2.49
C ASN A 16 -3.65 28.42 2.14
N LEU A 17 -3.60 27.11 1.90
CA LEU A 17 -2.39 26.44 1.50
C LEU A 17 -2.22 26.50 -0.01
N LYS A 18 -0.99 26.72 -0.47
CA LYS A 18 -0.67 26.67 -1.90
C LYS A 18 -0.73 25.21 -2.39
N ILE A 19 -1.11 25.02 -3.64
CA ILE A 19 -1.15 23.69 -4.26
C ILE A 19 0.21 22.99 -4.14
N SER A 20 1.32 23.72 -4.37
CA SER A 20 2.66 23.16 -4.22
C SER A 20 2.96 22.66 -2.82
N GLN A 21 2.45 23.33 -1.79
CA GLN A 21 2.59 22.90 -0.40
C GLN A 21 1.81 21.62 -0.14
N ILE A 22 0.58 21.54 -0.64
CA ILE A 22 -0.28 20.35 -0.51
C ILE A 22 0.35 19.16 -1.22
N GLU A 23 0.87 19.35 -2.43
CA GLU A 23 1.56 18.29 -3.17
C GLU A 23 2.76 17.75 -2.40
N SER A 24 3.56 18.64 -1.80
CA SER A 24 4.70 18.26 -0.97
C SER A 24 4.28 17.44 0.24
N ILE A 25 3.20 17.84 0.91
CA ILE A 25 2.67 17.11 2.08
C ILE A 25 2.24 15.69 1.67
N VAL A 26 1.50 15.59 0.57
CA VAL A 26 1.04 14.28 0.07
C VAL A 26 2.22 13.39 -0.29
N ASP A 27 3.23 13.95 -0.96
CA ASP A 27 4.44 13.20 -1.33
C ASP A 27 5.20 12.70 -0.09
N ILE A 28 5.33 13.54 0.93
CA ILE A 28 6.01 13.15 2.19
C ILE A 28 5.28 11.96 2.83
N ILE A 29 3.96 11.98 2.86
CA ILE A 29 3.16 10.89 3.43
C ILE A 29 3.44 9.58 2.69
N PHE A 30 3.34 9.58 1.37
CA PHE A 30 3.54 8.36 0.58
C PHE A 30 4.99 7.90 0.59
N ASP A 31 5.94 8.81 0.54
CA ASP A 31 7.37 8.48 0.62
C ASP A 31 7.72 7.85 1.97
N SER A 32 7.14 8.34 3.05
CA SER A 32 7.34 7.79 4.40
C SER A 32 6.83 6.35 4.49
N ILE A 33 5.66 6.08 3.91
CA ILE A 33 5.10 4.73 3.85
C ILE A 33 6.01 3.82 3.01
N SER A 34 6.45 4.30 1.86
CA SER A 34 7.34 3.55 0.97
C SER A 34 8.68 3.22 1.65
N ASP A 35 9.28 4.18 2.34
CA ASP A 35 10.53 3.98 3.05
C ASP A 35 10.41 2.93 4.14
N ASN A 36 9.31 2.94 4.89
CA ASN A 36 9.05 1.92 5.90
C ASN A 36 8.91 0.53 5.28
N LEU A 37 8.21 0.43 4.17
CA LEU A 37 8.03 -0.86 3.47
C LEU A 37 9.33 -1.39 2.90
N VAL A 38 10.16 -0.52 2.33
CA VAL A 38 11.50 -0.92 1.83
C VAL A 38 12.37 -1.45 2.97
N SER A 39 12.24 -0.86 4.16
CA SER A 39 12.95 -1.31 5.37
C SER A 39 12.27 -2.50 6.06
N VAL A 40 11.27 -3.10 5.44
CA VAL A 40 10.49 -4.25 5.96
C VAL A 40 9.80 -3.91 7.29
N LYS A 41 9.38 -2.66 7.44
CA LYS A 41 8.60 -2.20 8.58
C LYS A 41 7.14 -2.06 8.18
N SER A 42 6.23 -2.26 9.11
CA SER A 42 4.81 -2.04 8.86
C SER A 42 4.44 -0.57 9.09
N THR A 43 3.40 -0.13 8.42
CA THR A 43 2.80 1.19 8.65
C THR A 43 1.32 0.99 8.92
N GLU A 44 0.87 1.39 10.10
CA GLU A 44 -0.54 1.33 10.47
C GLU A 44 -1.16 2.72 10.43
N ILE A 45 -2.26 2.83 9.70
CA ILE A 45 -3.07 4.04 9.68
C ILE A 45 -4.34 3.74 10.45
N ARG A 46 -4.48 4.37 11.61
CA ARG A 46 -5.61 4.12 12.52
C ARG A 46 -6.95 4.25 11.82
N LYS A 47 -7.85 3.31 12.07
CA LYS A 47 -9.19 3.21 11.50
C LYS A 47 -9.23 2.91 9.99
N TRP A 48 -8.08 2.78 9.36
CA TRP A 48 -8.02 2.50 7.93
C TRP A 48 -7.41 1.13 7.62
N GLY A 49 -6.18 0.90 8.05
CA GLY A 49 -5.55 -0.38 7.82
C GLY A 49 -4.05 -0.37 8.06
N ARG A 50 -3.43 -1.48 7.72
CA ARG A 50 -2.00 -1.68 7.90
C ARG A 50 -1.36 -2.15 6.59
N PHE A 51 -0.31 -1.48 6.19
CA PHE A 51 0.60 -1.94 5.15
C PHE A 51 1.74 -2.72 5.78
N SER A 52 2.06 -3.86 5.22
CA SER A 52 3.17 -4.69 5.70
C SER A 52 3.81 -5.43 4.53
N ILE A 53 4.99 -5.99 4.78
CA ILE A 53 5.69 -6.81 3.80
C ILE A 53 5.55 -8.27 4.21
N LYS A 54 5.10 -9.09 3.27
CA LYS A 54 5.10 -10.54 3.42
C LYS A 54 6.21 -11.12 2.55
N THR A 55 6.94 -12.07 3.13
CA THR A 55 7.93 -12.83 2.38
C THR A 55 7.29 -14.10 1.87
N ILE A 56 7.31 -14.29 0.56
CA ILE A 56 6.86 -15.53 -0.08
C ILE A 56 8.08 -16.43 -0.18
N LYS A 57 8.01 -17.59 0.47
CA LYS A 57 9.10 -18.57 0.45
C LYS A 57 9.34 -19.08 -0.96
N GLU A 58 10.58 -19.41 -1.26
CA GLU A 58 10.92 -20.07 -2.51
C GLU A 58 10.22 -21.44 -2.60
N LYS A 59 9.83 -21.80 -3.80
CA LYS A 59 9.28 -23.13 -4.11
C LYS A 59 10.17 -23.78 -5.16
N LYS A 60 10.85 -24.84 -4.77
CA LYS A 60 11.77 -25.57 -5.67
C LYS A 60 11.02 -26.49 -6.63
N SER A 61 9.81 -26.85 -6.31
CA SER A 61 9.01 -27.83 -7.07
C SER A 61 7.57 -27.40 -7.24
N ALA A 62 7.34 -26.11 -7.53
CA ALA A 62 6.01 -25.63 -7.87
C ALA A 62 5.60 -26.18 -9.25
N ARG A 63 4.34 -26.58 -9.41
CA ARG A 63 3.85 -27.13 -10.66
C ARG A 63 3.10 -26.06 -11.46
N ASN A 64 3.44 -25.95 -12.75
CA ASN A 64 2.71 -25.08 -13.65
C ASN A 64 1.32 -25.70 -13.94
N PRO A 65 0.21 -25.01 -13.62
CA PRO A 65 -1.13 -25.57 -13.82
C PRO A 65 -1.49 -25.80 -15.29
N LYS A 66 -0.84 -25.13 -16.24
CA LYS A 66 -1.10 -25.30 -17.67
C LYS A 66 -0.36 -26.46 -18.28
N SER A 67 0.90 -26.67 -17.94
CA SER A 67 1.77 -27.69 -18.54
C SER A 67 2.08 -28.85 -17.62
N GLY A 68 1.83 -28.71 -16.33
CA GLY A 68 2.19 -29.69 -15.32
C GLY A 68 3.68 -29.73 -15.03
N GLU A 69 4.47 -28.85 -15.64
CA GLU A 69 5.91 -28.79 -15.40
C GLU A 69 6.25 -28.31 -14.00
N ILE A 70 7.32 -28.86 -13.43
CA ILE A 70 7.84 -28.43 -12.15
C ILE A 70 8.73 -27.22 -12.41
N ILE A 71 8.41 -26.09 -11.77
CA ILE A 71 9.17 -24.83 -11.91
C ILE A 71 9.72 -24.38 -10.57
N TYR A 72 10.82 -23.64 -10.62
CA TYR A 72 11.39 -22.99 -9.45
C TYR A 72 10.75 -21.61 -9.28
N VAL A 73 10.19 -21.36 -8.09
CA VAL A 73 9.66 -20.03 -7.74
C VAL A 73 10.62 -19.41 -6.71
N PRO A 74 11.33 -18.34 -7.06
CA PRO A 74 12.28 -17.72 -6.13
C PRO A 74 11.57 -17.02 -4.98
N LYS A 75 12.30 -16.86 -3.86
CA LYS A 75 11.85 -16.07 -2.72
C LYS A 75 11.65 -14.62 -3.15
N LYS A 76 10.53 -14.05 -2.76
CA LYS A 76 10.23 -12.63 -3.06
C LYS A 76 9.44 -11.99 -1.93
N LYS A 77 9.47 -10.67 -1.90
CA LYS A 77 8.69 -9.86 -0.96
C LYS A 77 7.45 -9.31 -1.66
N LYS A 78 6.37 -9.23 -0.92
CA LYS A 78 5.09 -8.75 -1.43
C LYS A 78 4.51 -7.75 -0.44
N ILE A 79 3.92 -6.66 -0.97
CA ILE A 79 3.17 -5.71 -0.16
C ILE A 79 1.81 -6.31 0.18
N SER A 80 1.45 -6.26 1.46
CA SER A 80 0.16 -6.71 1.94
C SER A 80 -0.55 -5.54 2.64
N PHE A 81 -1.81 -5.32 2.29
CA PHE A 81 -2.67 -4.37 2.98
C PHE A 81 -3.78 -5.12 3.71
N LYS A 82 -3.92 -4.87 5.01
CA LYS A 82 -5.01 -5.42 5.81
C LYS A 82 -5.89 -4.28 6.29
N ALA A 83 -7.13 -4.25 5.82
CA ALA A 83 -8.10 -3.24 6.22
C ALA A 83 -8.43 -3.36 7.70
N SER A 84 -8.64 -2.23 8.36
CA SER A 84 -9.10 -2.19 9.76
C SER A 84 -10.53 -2.69 9.86
N LYS A 85 -10.93 -3.09 11.07
CA LYS A 85 -12.33 -3.47 11.35
C LYS A 85 -13.29 -2.33 10.99
N HIS A 86 -12.92 -1.11 11.34
CA HIS A 86 -13.72 0.09 11.04
C HIS A 86 -13.93 0.26 9.53
N LEU A 87 -12.87 0.15 8.75
CA LEU A 87 -12.96 0.29 7.30
C LEU A 87 -13.82 -0.82 6.68
N LYS A 88 -13.65 -2.07 7.14
CA LYS A 88 -14.47 -3.19 6.68
C LYS A 88 -15.95 -2.97 6.95
N GLU A 89 -16.28 -2.45 8.12
CA GLU A 89 -17.67 -2.14 8.48
C GLU A 89 -18.24 -1.04 7.61
N GLU A 90 -17.46 0.01 7.31
CA GLU A 90 -17.89 1.11 6.45
C GLU A 90 -18.18 0.64 5.01
N ILE A 91 -17.36 -0.25 4.47
CA ILE A 91 -17.54 -0.80 3.12
C ILE A 91 -18.78 -1.67 3.03
N ASN A 92 -19.11 -2.38 4.10
CA ASN A 92 -20.20 -3.36 4.12
C ASN A 92 -21.52 -2.81 4.68
N LYS A 93 -21.67 -1.52 4.75
CA LYS A 93 -22.94 -0.88 5.14
C LYS A 93 -24.01 -1.05 4.07
#